data_e3d2fc45444b1fb7cc85c65e9ccb456a
#
_entry.id   e3d2fc45444b1fb7cc85c65e9ccb456a
#
_cell.length_a   1.000
_cell.length_b   1.000
_cell.length_c   1.000
_cell.angle_alpha   90.00
_cell.angle_beta   90.00
_cell.angle_gamma   90.00
#
_symmetry.space_group_name_H-M   'P 1'
#
loop_
_entity.id
_entity.type
_entity.pdbx_description
1 polymer ?
#
loop_
_entity_poly.entity_id
_entity_poly.type
_entity_poly.pdbx_seq_one_letter_code
_entity_poly.pdbx_strand_id
1 'polypeptide(L)'
;MNILSIVVITWNRSKQLTEALSSCFACDLPEDTEFVIIDNASTDDTEAVVSSLFKNYQYDFYYEKMAENLGVGKGRNYAYLKSHGKYVYFLDDDAYIDKKHSDFFIKAIKFLDEYSQIATLTSQIYDLIWKSNRVSNTGPLYKQGLRLIYMFCGGSHFLRRSFWGNNEPYFPNKYGYEELLPSLKVVDEGYINAFAEDLLVIHNPAINKWNYDDDRNANIQINGLASLKVMKMQLYPIVFAPIISLAYRIRAKKYLSPEREENADKLVQTMKKQHSYVGRRIRISTVLKLCRNFGLTVF
;
A
#
# COMPACT_ATOMS: atom_id res chain seq x y z
N MET A 1 -9.62 -20.51 12.17
CA MET A 1 -9.66 -19.31 11.27
C MET A 1 -8.57 -18.40 11.77
N ASN A 2 -7.56 -18.16 10.94
CA ASN A 2 -6.40 -17.35 11.37
C ASN A 2 -6.84 -15.95 11.80
N ILE A 3 -6.22 -15.43 12.87
CA ILE A 3 -6.46 -14.06 13.32
C ILE A 3 -5.72 -13.09 12.41
N LEU A 4 -4.48 -13.41 12.05
CA LEU A 4 -3.59 -12.55 11.29
C LEU A 4 -2.97 -13.30 10.11
N SER A 5 -3.00 -12.69 8.92
CA SER A 5 -2.13 -13.06 7.81
C SER A 5 -1.09 -11.94 7.63
N ILE A 6 0.20 -12.29 7.69
CA ILE A 6 1.30 -11.39 7.34
C ILE A 6 1.69 -11.68 5.90
N VAL A 7 1.56 -10.66 5.06
CA VAL A 7 1.71 -10.77 3.61
C VAL A 7 2.88 -9.94 3.12
N VAL A 8 3.79 -10.56 2.37
CA VAL A 8 4.92 -9.88 1.73
C VAL A 8 4.97 -10.27 0.27
N ILE A 9 5.14 -9.26 -0.60
CA ILE A 9 5.42 -9.46 -2.02
C ILE A 9 6.85 -9.05 -2.26
N THR A 10 7.63 -9.89 -2.92
CA THR A 10 9.05 -9.66 -3.12
C THR A 10 9.47 -9.85 -4.58
N TRP A 11 10.57 -9.19 -4.95
CA TRP A 11 11.23 -9.38 -6.24
C TRP A 11 12.71 -9.01 -6.16
N ASN A 12 13.60 -10.02 -6.24
CA ASN A 12 15.05 -9.85 -6.22
C ASN A 12 15.58 -9.04 -5.02
N ARG A 13 15.11 -9.38 -3.81
CA ARG A 13 15.43 -8.68 -2.56
C ARG A 13 15.59 -9.63 -1.37
N SER A 14 16.25 -10.76 -1.59
CA SER A 14 16.41 -11.80 -0.57
C SER A 14 16.93 -11.29 0.78
N LYS A 15 17.88 -10.34 0.78
CA LYS A 15 18.43 -9.73 2.01
C LYS A 15 17.41 -8.88 2.77
N GLN A 16 16.72 -7.98 2.05
CA GLN A 16 15.70 -7.11 2.65
C GLN A 16 14.52 -7.94 3.16
N LEU A 17 14.09 -8.92 2.37
CA LEU A 17 13.05 -9.87 2.78
C LEU A 17 13.42 -10.60 4.06
N THR A 18 14.70 -11.00 4.23
CA THR A 18 15.18 -11.59 5.48
C THR A 18 14.98 -10.65 6.65
N GLU A 19 15.33 -9.39 6.53
CA GLU A 19 15.16 -8.37 7.55
C GLU A 19 13.68 -8.14 7.88
N ALA A 20 12.84 -8.01 6.85
CA ALA A 20 11.40 -7.82 6.96
C ALA A 20 10.74 -8.97 7.74
N LEU A 21 10.95 -10.22 7.31
CA LEU A 21 10.37 -11.39 7.97
C LEU A 21 10.92 -11.60 9.38
N SER A 22 12.22 -11.44 9.57
CA SER A 22 12.85 -11.57 10.90
C SER A 22 12.30 -10.54 11.89
N SER A 23 11.97 -9.33 11.42
CA SER A 23 11.34 -8.31 12.26
C SER A 23 9.92 -8.70 12.70
N CYS A 24 9.16 -9.34 11.80
CA CYS A 24 7.84 -9.87 12.16
C CYS A 24 7.94 -11.01 13.17
N PHE A 25 8.88 -11.94 13.00
CA PHE A 25 9.10 -13.04 13.96
C PHE A 25 9.54 -12.56 15.34
N ALA A 26 10.16 -11.39 15.42
CA ALA A 26 10.58 -10.79 16.69
C ALA A 26 9.44 -10.06 17.43
N CYS A 27 8.25 -9.97 16.83
CA CYS A 27 7.08 -9.37 17.46
C CYS A 27 6.23 -10.40 18.21
N ASP A 28 5.43 -9.91 19.14
CA ASP A 28 4.38 -10.67 19.79
C ASP A 28 3.26 -10.93 18.76
N LEU A 29 3.16 -12.16 18.28
CA LEU A 29 2.19 -12.59 17.28
C LEU A 29 1.05 -13.37 17.92
N PRO A 30 -0.20 -13.24 17.44
CA PRO A 30 -1.26 -14.19 17.78
C PRO A 30 -0.86 -15.62 17.42
N GLU A 31 -1.32 -16.60 18.21
CA GLU A 31 -1.05 -18.03 17.93
C GLU A 31 -1.51 -18.46 16.53
N ASP A 32 -2.69 -17.97 16.11
CA ASP A 32 -3.28 -18.22 14.78
C ASP A 32 -2.76 -17.20 13.75
N THR A 33 -1.44 -17.13 13.55
CA THR A 33 -0.80 -16.28 12.51
C THR A 33 -0.28 -17.14 11.38
N GLU A 34 -0.58 -16.76 10.15
CA GLU A 34 0.01 -17.30 8.92
C GLU A 34 0.85 -16.27 8.19
N PHE A 35 1.81 -16.73 7.41
CA PHE A 35 2.61 -15.92 6.50
C PHE A 35 2.29 -16.27 5.04
N VAL A 36 2.13 -15.25 4.19
CA VAL A 36 1.90 -15.42 2.75
C VAL A 36 2.96 -14.62 2.00
N ILE A 37 3.86 -15.31 1.33
CA ILE A 37 4.96 -14.73 0.58
C ILE A 37 4.73 -14.99 -0.91
N ILE A 38 4.56 -13.93 -1.69
CA ILE A 38 4.45 -14.00 -3.15
C ILE A 38 5.74 -13.47 -3.77
N ASP A 39 6.46 -14.35 -4.41
CA ASP A 39 7.67 -14.02 -5.15
C ASP A 39 7.31 -13.68 -6.60
N ASN A 40 7.44 -12.41 -6.96
CA ASN A 40 7.14 -11.87 -8.29
C ASN A 40 8.20 -12.26 -9.35
N ALA A 41 8.55 -13.55 -9.44
CA ALA A 41 9.52 -14.10 -10.38
C ALA A 41 10.97 -13.65 -10.09
N SER A 42 11.43 -13.76 -8.85
CA SER A 42 12.83 -13.49 -8.49
C SER A 42 13.79 -14.46 -9.17
N THR A 43 14.99 -13.98 -9.45
CA THR A 43 16.11 -14.74 -10.04
C THR A 43 17.29 -14.90 -9.09
N ASP A 44 17.20 -14.30 -7.91
CA ASP A 44 18.15 -14.42 -6.80
C ASP A 44 17.83 -15.63 -5.90
N ASP A 45 18.43 -15.69 -4.73
CA ASP A 45 18.27 -16.76 -3.73
C ASP A 45 17.02 -16.62 -2.85
N THR A 46 16.01 -15.82 -3.24
CA THR A 46 14.79 -15.55 -2.47
C THR A 46 14.11 -16.82 -1.97
N GLU A 47 13.91 -17.83 -2.83
CA GLU A 47 13.26 -19.10 -2.46
C GLU A 47 14.03 -19.87 -1.38
N ALA A 48 15.35 -19.94 -1.52
CA ALA A 48 16.22 -20.61 -0.55
C ALA A 48 16.20 -19.90 0.80
N VAL A 49 16.19 -18.57 0.79
CA VAL A 49 16.11 -17.74 1.99
C VAL A 49 14.80 -17.96 2.73
N VAL A 50 13.65 -17.87 2.03
CA VAL A 50 12.34 -18.13 2.66
C VAL A 50 12.27 -19.52 3.26
N SER A 51 12.67 -20.55 2.50
CA SER A 51 12.68 -21.94 2.99
C SER A 51 13.57 -22.11 4.25
N SER A 52 14.71 -21.42 4.31
CA SER A 52 15.62 -21.48 5.46
C SER A 52 15.04 -20.77 6.68
N LEU A 53 14.40 -19.61 6.49
CA LEU A 53 13.80 -18.84 7.58
C LEU A 53 12.69 -19.64 8.28
N PHE A 54 11.76 -20.20 7.52
CA PHE A 54 10.62 -20.91 8.08
C PHE A 54 10.97 -22.28 8.71
N LYS A 55 12.14 -22.86 8.43
CA LYS A 55 12.62 -24.05 9.15
C LYS A 55 12.85 -23.79 10.65
N ASN A 56 13.13 -22.56 11.04
CA ASN A 56 13.44 -22.17 12.40
C ASN A 56 12.24 -21.63 13.18
N TYR A 57 11.08 -21.48 12.53
CA TYR A 57 9.86 -20.92 13.12
C TYR A 57 8.66 -21.84 12.85
N GLN A 58 7.79 -22.00 13.85
CA GLN A 58 6.61 -22.87 13.79
C GLN A 58 5.35 -22.13 13.34
N TYR A 59 5.48 -21.28 12.31
CA TYR A 59 4.33 -20.60 11.73
C TYR A 59 3.91 -21.27 10.43
N ASP A 60 2.61 -21.34 10.17
CA ASP A 60 2.09 -21.71 8.87
C ASP A 60 2.52 -20.68 7.83
N PHE A 61 3.06 -21.15 6.71
CA PHE A 61 3.42 -20.25 5.63
C PHE A 61 3.04 -20.79 4.27
N TYR A 62 2.70 -19.87 3.39
CA TYR A 62 2.46 -20.11 1.97
C TYR A 62 3.51 -19.33 1.19
N TYR A 63 4.27 -19.99 0.35
CA TYR A 63 5.21 -19.37 -0.59
C TYR A 63 4.85 -19.80 -2.00
N GLU A 64 4.75 -18.84 -2.91
CA GLU A 64 4.55 -19.10 -4.32
C GLU A 64 5.37 -18.15 -5.18
N LYS A 65 6.18 -18.72 -6.08
CA LYS A 65 6.94 -17.99 -7.09
C LYS A 65 6.12 -17.89 -8.37
N MET A 66 5.86 -16.67 -8.80
CA MET A 66 5.13 -16.38 -10.01
C MET A 66 5.96 -16.66 -11.26
N ALA A 67 5.29 -17.00 -12.39
CA ALA A 67 5.97 -17.19 -13.68
C ALA A 67 6.52 -15.86 -14.26
N GLU A 68 5.90 -14.74 -13.91
CA GLU A 68 6.29 -13.38 -14.32
C GLU A 68 6.04 -12.37 -13.21
N ASN A 69 6.70 -11.20 -13.28
CA ASN A 69 6.44 -10.11 -12.36
C ASN A 69 5.07 -9.46 -12.64
N LEU A 70 4.09 -9.75 -11.80
CA LEU A 70 2.72 -9.24 -11.88
C LEU A 70 2.63 -7.73 -11.61
N GLY A 71 3.65 -7.13 -11.01
CA GLY A 71 3.61 -5.80 -10.42
C GLY A 71 2.94 -5.76 -9.06
N VAL A 72 2.90 -4.58 -8.44
CA VAL A 72 2.50 -4.44 -7.04
C VAL A 72 1.00 -4.68 -6.84
N GLY A 73 0.14 -4.03 -7.61
CA GLY A 73 -1.31 -4.13 -7.43
C GLY A 73 -1.87 -5.54 -7.64
N LYS A 74 -1.47 -6.20 -8.74
CA LYS A 74 -1.89 -7.60 -9.01
C LYS A 74 -1.26 -8.58 -8.01
N GLY A 75 0.02 -8.39 -7.67
CA GLY A 75 0.69 -9.23 -6.68
C GLY A 75 0.01 -9.17 -5.32
N ARG A 76 -0.35 -7.96 -4.83
CA ARG A 76 -1.10 -7.79 -3.58
C ARG A 76 -2.49 -8.42 -3.64
N ASN A 77 -3.21 -8.29 -4.77
CA ASN A 77 -4.50 -8.94 -4.95
C ASN A 77 -4.36 -10.46 -4.88
N TYR A 78 -3.37 -11.02 -5.58
CA TYR A 78 -3.10 -12.44 -5.55
C TYR A 78 -2.79 -12.94 -4.14
N ALA A 79 -1.90 -12.24 -3.44
CA ALA A 79 -1.52 -12.55 -2.07
C ALA A 79 -2.70 -12.43 -1.09
N TYR A 80 -3.56 -11.42 -1.26
CA TYR A 80 -4.77 -11.27 -0.48
C TYR A 80 -5.70 -12.48 -0.63
N LEU A 81 -5.89 -12.97 -1.85
CA LEU A 81 -6.76 -14.13 -2.12
C LEU A 81 -6.20 -15.45 -1.56
N LYS A 82 -4.87 -15.55 -1.38
CA LYS A 82 -4.20 -16.69 -0.75
C LYS A 82 -4.16 -16.62 0.78
N SER A 83 -4.45 -15.47 1.36
CA SER A 83 -4.48 -15.28 2.81
C SER A 83 -5.86 -15.61 3.41
N HIS A 84 -5.92 -15.96 4.71
CA HIS A 84 -7.14 -16.43 5.39
C HIS A 84 -7.46 -15.70 6.69
N GLY A 85 -6.55 -14.85 7.18
CA GLY A 85 -6.68 -14.14 8.44
C GLY A 85 -7.87 -13.19 8.50
N LYS A 86 -8.44 -13.02 9.70
CA LYS A 86 -9.43 -11.98 10.02
C LYS A 86 -8.91 -10.59 9.64
N TYR A 87 -7.62 -10.37 9.89
CA TYR A 87 -6.85 -9.21 9.49
C TYR A 87 -5.72 -9.63 8.58
N VAL A 88 -5.52 -8.89 7.49
CA VAL A 88 -4.45 -9.13 6.53
C VAL A 88 -3.49 -7.96 6.56
N TYR A 89 -2.27 -8.18 7.04
CA TYR A 89 -1.23 -7.18 7.13
C TYR A 89 -0.27 -7.29 5.95
N PHE A 90 -0.10 -6.21 5.23
CA PHE A 90 0.89 -6.08 4.16
C PHE A 90 2.11 -5.31 4.65
N LEU A 91 3.29 -5.88 4.43
CA LEU A 91 4.58 -5.24 4.65
C LEU A 91 5.39 -5.27 3.35
N ASP A 92 6.01 -4.15 2.99
CA ASP A 92 6.96 -4.13 1.88
C ASP A 92 8.20 -4.96 2.23
N ASP A 93 8.78 -5.64 1.24
CA ASP A 93 9.93 -6.53 1.42
C ASP A 93 11.24 -5.81 1.80
N ASP A 94 11.26 -4.47 1.70
CA ASP A 94 12.34 -3.59 2.11
C ASP A 94 11.98 -2.71 3.32
N ALA A 95 11.04 -3.19 4.14
CA ALA A 95 10.62 -2.53 5.37
C ALA A 95 10.66 -3.51 6.56
N TYR A 96 10.89 -3.00 7.76
CA TYR A 96 10.93 -3.82 8.96
C TYR A 96 10.30 -3.09 10.15
N ILE A 97 9.76 -3.85 11.11
CA ILE A 97 9.23 -3.33 12.36
C ILE A 97 10.40 -3.07 13.32
N ASP A 98 10.46 -1.87 13.90
CA ASP A 98 11.51 -1.54 14.87
C ASP A 98 11.37 -2.46 16.11
N LYS A 99 12.50 -3.02 16.59
CA LYS A 99 12.56 -3.92 17.74
C LYS A 99 11.94 -3.37 19.03
N LYS A 100 11.81 -2.04 19.13
CA LYS A 100 11.14 -1.37 20.27
C LYS A 100 9.62 -1.54 20.25
N HIS A 101 9.07 -2.03 19.16
CA HIS A 101 7.63 -2.21 18.93
C HIS A 101 7.27 -3.69 18.82
N SER A 102 7.76 -4.54 19.73
CA SER A 102 7.42 -5.97 19.74
C SER A 102 5.90 -6.21 19.81
N ASP A 103 5.17 -5.31 20.44
CA ASP A 103 3.72 -5.33 20.58
C ASP A 103 2.94 -4.76 19.36
N PHE A 104 3.62 -4.51 18.22
CA PHE A 104 3.06 -3.88 17.01
C PHE A 104 1.76 -4.55 16.55
N PHE A 105 1.77 -5.87 16.39
CA PHE A 105 0.59 -6.60 15.92
C PHE A 105 -0.51 -6.65 16.95
N ILE A 106 -0.18 -6.82 18.22
CA ILE A 106 -1.15 -6.85 19.33
C ILE A 106 -1.87 -5.51 19.45
N LYS A 107 -1.14 -4.38 19.36
CA LYS A 107 -1.72 -3.03 19.34
C LYS A 107 -2.62 -2.81 18.13
N ALA A 108 -2.16 -3.19 16.94
CA ALA A 108 -2.94 -3.04 15.72
C ALA A 108 -4.26 -3.82 15.78
N ILE A 109 -4.20 -5.08 16.20
CA ILE A 109 -5.37 -5.95 16.35
C ILE A 109 -6.33 -5.38 17.38
N LYS A 110 -5.82 -4.88 18.52
CA LYS A 110 -6.65 -4.21 19.53
C LYS A 110 -7.45 -3.05 18.94
N PHE A 111 -6.83 -2.16 18.17
CA PHE A 111 -7.54 -1.08 17.47
C PHE A 111 -8.60 -1.62 16.50
N LEU A 112 -8.25 -2.64 15.74
CA LEU A 112 -9.17 -3.23 14.77
C LEU A 112 -10.35 -3.96 15.46
N ASP A 113 -10.14 -4.61 16.60
CA ASP A 113 -11.21 -5.25 17.36
C ASP A 113 -12.11 -4.24 18.07
N GLU A 114 -11.53 -3.19 18.64
CA GLU A 114 -12.26 -2.14 19.36
C GLU A 114 -13.11 -1.28 18.42
N TYR A 115 -12.59 -0.99 17.20
CA TYR A 115 -13.25 -0.10 16.24
C TYR A 115 -13.64 -0.83 14.96
N SER A 116 -14.80 -1.49 14.95
CA SER A 116 -15.28 -2.29 13.82
C SER A 116 -15.45 -1.51 12.51
N GLN A 117 -15.56 -0.18 12.57
CA GLN A 117 -15.65 0.70 11.41
C GLN A 117 -14.31 0.93 10.69
N ILE A 118 -13.17 0.54 11.31
CA ILE A 118 -11.87 0.62 10.65
C ILE A 118 -11.75 -0.56 9.68
N ALA A 119 -11.81 -0.28 8.39
CA ALA A 119 -11.59 -1.28 7.34
C ALA A 119 -10.13 -1.38 6.92
N THR A 120 -9.37 -0.27 7.04
CA THR A 120 -7.92 -0.25 6.84
C THR A 120 -7.23 0.49 7.97
N LEU A 121 -6.08 -0.02 8.42
CA LEU A 121 -5.23 0.60 9.43
C LEU A 121 -3.81 0.65 8.88
N THR A 122 -3.20 1.83 8.83
CA THR A 122 -1.79 1.98 8.42
C THR A 122 -0.94 2.50 9.56
N SER A 123 0.34 2.12 9.55
CA SER A 123 1.35 2.60 10.49
C SER A 123 2.10 3.82 9.96
N GLN A 124 2.90 4.46 10.81
CA GLN A 124 3.94 5.37 10.37
C GLN A 124 5.06 4.57 9.70
N ILE A 125 5.61 5.14 8.63
CA ILE A 125 6.78 4.60 7.94
C ILE A 125 7.86 5.67 7.96
N TYR A 126 8.98 5.40 8.61
CA TYR A 126 10.17 6.24 8.56
C TYR A 126 11.10 5.74 7.46
N ASP A 127 11.42 6.60 6.52
CA ASP A 127 12.30 6.29 5.39
C ASP A 127 13.75 6.65 5.71
N LEU A 128 14.63 5.66 5.66
CA LEU A 128 16.06 5.85 5.98
C LEU A 128 16.82 6.65 4.92
N ILE A 129 16.39 6.62 3.65
CA ILE A 129 17.01 7.41 2.59
C ILE A 129 16.57 8.87 2.70
N TRP A 130 15.27 9.10 2.81
CA TRP A 130 14.73 10.46 2.92
C TRP A 130 14.86 11.07 4.30
N LYS A 131 15.22 10.24 5.32
CA LYS A 131 15.32 10.63 6.73
C LYS A 131 14.06 11.37 7.21
N SER A 132 12.91 10.88 6.81
CA SER A 132 11.62 11.49 7.09
C SER A 132 10.49 10.47 7.14
N ASN A 133 9.40 10.88 7.79
CA ASN A 133 8.16 10.11 7.83
C ASN A 133 7.45 10.19 6.47
N ARG A 134 7.02 9.04 5.94
CA ARG A 134 6.23 8.97 4.70
C ARG A 134 4.79 9.41 4.90
N VAL A 135 4.20 9.08 6.06
CA VAL A 135 2.83 9.49 6.38
C VAL A 135 2.88 10.85 7.07
N SER A 136 2.66 11.92 6.29
CA SER A 136 2.71 13.30 6.77
C SER A 136 1.37 14.03 6.65
N ASN A 137 0.47 13.58 5.79
CA ASN A 137 -0.81 14.24 5.52
C ASN A 137 -1.96 13.46 6.15
N THR A 138 -2.03 13.49 7.48
CA THR A 138 -3.13 12.88 8.23
C THR A 138 -4.27 13.88 8.42
N GLY A 139 -5.50 13.34 8.46
CA GLY A 139 -6.71 14.11 8.76
C GLY A 139 -6.96 14.30 10.25
N PRO A 140 -8.20 14.63 10.61
CA PRO A 140 -8.58 14.86 12.00
C PRO A 140 -8.38 13.61 12.88
N LEU A 141 -8.25 13.86 14.18
CA LEU A 141 -8.26 12.80 15.19
C LEU A 141 -9.56 12.02 15.11
N TYR A 142 -9.47 10.70 15.06
CA TYR A 142 -10.63 9.81 15.08
C TYR A 142 -10.87 9.28 16.50
N LYS A 143 -9.86 8.73 17.12
CA LYS A 143 -9.80 8.24 18.49
C LYS A 143 -8.41 8.45 19.04
N GLN A 144 -8.20 8.26 20.35
CA GLN A 144 -6.86 8.36 20.92
C GLN A 144 -5.86 7.45 20.19
N GLY A 145 -4.77 8.00 19.71
CA GLY A 145 -3.74 7.30 18.93
C GLY A 145 -4.11 6.99 17.46
N LEU A 146 -5.33 7.40 17.01
CA LEU A 146 -5.82 7.11 15.66
C LEU A 146 -6.28 8.39 14.95
N ARG A 147 -5.77 8.61 13.74
CA ARG A 147 -6.22 9.68 12.84
C ARG A 147 -6.90 9.12 11.59
N LEU A 148 -7.76 9.92 10.99
CA LEU A 148 -8.23 9.62 9.64
C LEU A 148 -7.09 9.77 8.64
N ILE A 149 -7.10 8.96 7.58
CA ILE A 149 -6.19 9.12 6.46
C ILE A 149 -6.97 9.01 5.15
N TYR A 150 -6.60 9.87 4.17
CA TYR A 150 -7.22 9.87 2.84
C TYR A 150 -6.87 8.61 2.05
N MET A 151 -5.60 8.29 2.01
CA MET A 151 -5.04 7.12 1.35
C MET A 151 -3.99 6.52 2.27
N PHE A 152 -4.14 5.25 2.60
CA PHE A 152 -3.16 4.56 3.42
C PHE A 152 -1.85 4.33 2.64
N CYS A 153 -0.76 4.13 3.35
CA CYS A 153 0.53 3.84 2.75
C CYS A 153 0.68 2.34 2.49
N GLY A 154 1.01 1.96 1.26
CA GLY A 154 1.13 0.57 0.85
C GLY A 154 2.21 -0.23 1.56
N GLY A 155 3.28 0.43 2.01
CA GLY A 155 4.43 -0.23 2.63
C GLY A 155 4.15 -0.86 4.00
N SER A 156 3.08 -0.46 4.71
CA SER A 156 2.66 -1.08 5.97
C SER A 156 1.19 -0.77 6.27
N HIS A 157 0.32 -1.75 6.14
CA HIS A 157 -1.09 -1.56 6.41
C HIS A 157 -1.83 -2.88 6.66
N PHE A 158 -2.94 -2.78 7.40
CA PHE A 158 -3.88 -3.87 7.67
C PHE A 158 -5.15 -3.67 6.85
N LEU A 159 -5.71 -4.76 6.35
CA LEU A 159 -7.04 -4.85 5.78
C LEU A 159 -7.93 -5.72 6.65
N ARG A 160 -9.15 -5.27 6.91
CA ARG A 160 -10.19 -6.07 7.57
C ARG A 160 -10.88 -6.98 6.56
N ARG A 161 -10.71 -8.30 6.68
CA ARG A 161 -11.28 -9.26 5.74
C ARG A 161 -12.81 -9.20 5.64
N SER A 162 -13.52 -8.97 6.74
CA SER A 162 -14.98 -8.88 6.71
C SER A 162 -15.52 -7.74 5.85
N PHE A 163 -14.70 -6.72 5.54
CA PHE A 163 -15.04 -5.66 4.59
C PHE A 163 -14.81 -6.09 3.13
N TRP A 164 -13.69 -6.76 2.85
CA TRP A 164 -13.29 -7.09 1.48
C TRP A 164 -13.87 -8.42 1.00
N GLY A 165 -14.12 -9.38 1.90
CA GLY A 165 -14.48 -10.75 1.57
C GLY A 165 -13.42 -11.42 0.70
N ASN A 166 -13.85 -12.01 -0.41
CA ASN A 166 -12.98 -12.64 -1.41
C ASN A 166 -12.77 -11.74 -2.65
N ASN A 167 -12.96 -10.43 -2.52
CA ASN A 167 -12.74 -9.50 -3.63
C ASN A 167 -11.30 -8.98 -3.62
N GLU A 168 -10.77 -8.69 -4.79
CA GLU A 168 -9.48 -8.04 -4.98
C GLU A 168 -9.52 -6.58 -4.49
N PRO A 169 -8.72 -6.21 -3.47
CA PRO A 169 -8.78 -4.86 -2.92
C PRO A 169 -8.16 -3.80 -3.82
N TYR A 170 -7.02 -4.12 -4.44
CA TYR A 170 -6.15 -3.11 -5.05
C TYR A 170 -6.45 -2.89 -6.53
N PHE A 171 -6.13 -1.68 -6.99
CA PHE A 171 -6.11 -1.40 -8.42
C PHE A 171 -5.01 -2.24 -9.10
N PRO A 172 -5.32 -2.98 -10.16
CA PRO A 172 -4.39 -3.97 -10.74
C PRO A 172 -3.34 -3.34 -11.67
N ASN A 173 -2.67 -2.28 -11.22
CA ASN A 173 -1.58 -1.62 -11.95
C ASN A 173 -0.21 -2.26 -11.63
N LYS A 174 0.77 -1.93 -12.46
CA LYS A 174 2.14 -2.41 -12.25
C LYS A 174 2.82 -1.73 -11.07
N TYR A 175 2.60 -0.43 -10.89
CA TYR A 175 3.26 0.36 -9.86
C TYR A 175 2.57 1.70 -9.60
N GLY A 176 2.40 2.03 -8.32
CA GLY A 176 2.06 3.33 -7.77
C GLY A 176 0.57 3.64 -7.67
N TYR A 177 0.17 4.05 -6.48
CA TYR A 177 -1.18 4.45 -6.08
C TYR A 177 -2.25 3.36 -6.15
N GLU A 178 -1.86 2.08 -6.19
CA GLU A 178 -2.80 0.96 -6.12
C GLU A 178 -3.69 1.01 -4.87
N GLU A 179 -3.24 1.68 -3.82
CA GLU A 179 -3.97 1.92 -2.57
C GLU A 179 -5.12 2.94 -2.71
N LEU A 180 -5.15 3.71 -3.80
CA LEU A 180 -6.19 4.73 -3.99
C LEU A 180 -7.57 4.09 -4.10
N LEU A 181 -7.69 3.01 -4.88
CA LEU A 181 -8.96 2.30 -5.03
C LEU A 181 -9.50 1.80 -3.69
N PRO A 182 -8.76 1.00 -2.90
CA PRO A 182 -9.25 0.52 -1.62
C PRO A 182 -9.54 1.68 -0.65
N SER A 183 -8.69 2.70 -0.60
CA SER A 183 -8.91 3.84 0.29
C SER A 183 -10.21 4.57 0.00
N LEU A 184 -10.52 4.79 -1.27
CA LEU A 184 -11.76 5.46 -1.69
C LEU A 184 -12.99 4.58 -1.43
N LYS A 185 -12.90 3.28 -1.73
CA LYS A 185 -14.00 2.33 -1.53
C LYS A 185 -14.38 2.20 -0.07
N VAL A 186 -13.41 2.15 0.84
CA VAL A 186 -13.64 2.14 2.29
C VAL A 186 -14.47 3.33 2.73
N VAL A 187 -14.12 4.54 2.31
CA VAL A 187 -14.87 5.75 2.69
C VAL A 187 -16.24 5.82 2.00
N ASP A 188 -16.32 5.33 0.76
CA ASP A 188 -17.58 5.30 0.00
C ASP A 188 -18.60 4.34 0.62
N GLU A 189 -18.18 3.23 1.21
CA GLU A 189 -19.05 2.29 1.93
C GLU A 189 -19.30 2.69 3.40
N GLY A 190 -18.82 3.86 3.82
CA GLY A 190 -19.09 4.41 5.17
C GLY A 190 -18.08 3.96 6.24
N TYR A 191 -17.07 3.21 5.86
CA TYR A 191 -15.99 2.79 6.74
C TYR A 191 -14.87 3.83 6.84
N ILE A 192 -13.79 3.49 7.53
CA ILE A 192 -12.69 4.39 7.90
C ILE A 192 -11.36 3.80 7.47
N ASN A 193 -10.52 4.63 6.85
CA ASN A 193 -9.09 4.43 6.77
C ASN A 193 -8.47 5.13 7.98
N ALA A 194 -7.79 4.39 8.84
CA ALA A 194 -7.15 4.91 10.03
C ALA A 194 -5.62 4.87 9.92
N PHE A 195 -4.99 5.84 10.53
CA PHE A 195 -3.55 5.91 10.75
C PHE A 195 -3.27 5.78 12.25
N ALA A 196 -2.46 4.80 12.64
CA ALA A 196 -2.04 4.60 14.02
C ALA A 196 -0.69 5.30 14.26
N GLU A 197 -0.70 6.29 15.15
CA GLU A 197 0.48 7.13 15.43
C GLU A 197 1.61 6.36 16.12
N ASP A 198 1.25 5.35 16.94
CA ASP A 198 2.17 4.56 17.76
C ASP A 198 2.71 3.30 17.06
N LEU A 199 2.30 3.03 15.83
CA LEU A 199 2.83 1.93 15.04
C LEU A 199 3.90 2.45 14.08
N LEU A 200 5.13 1.96 14.21
CA LEU A 200 6.26 2.43 13.40
C LEU A 200 6.92 1.29 12.64
N VAL A 201 7.10 1.51 11.35
CA VAL A 201 7.87 0.66 10.43
C VAL A 201 9.01 1.49 9.86
N ILE A 202 10.17 0.88 9.69
CA ILE A 202 11.35 1.48 9.08
C ILE A 202 11.44 0.97 7.64
N HIS A 203 11.48 1.87 6.68
CA HIS A 203 11.72 1.55 5.28
C HIS A 203 13.21 1.69 4.98
N ASN A 204 13.82 0.58 4.58
CA ASN A 204 15.25 0.43 4.33
C ASN A 204 15.51 -0.12 2.91
N PRO A 205 15.21 0.65 1.86
CA PRO A 205 15.43 0.18 0.50
C PRO A 205 16.92 -0.01 0.22
N ALA A 206 17.24 -1.03 -0.58
CA ALA A 206 18.61 -1.26 -0.99
C ALA A 206 19.18 -0.02 -1.69
N ILE A 207 20.31 0.47 -1.18
CA ILE A 207 21.09 1.52 -1.84
C ILE A 207 21.80 0.88 -3.04
N ASN A 208 21.22 1.01 -4.20
CA ASN A 208 21.85 0.61 -5.46
C ASN A 208 21.81 1.79 -6.44
N LYS A 209 22.52 1.68 -7.57
CA LYS A 209 22.48 2.71 -8.64
C LYS A 209 21.05 3.12 -9.03
N TRP A 210 20.12 2.24 -8.79
CA TRP A 210 18.69 2.42 -9.02
C TRP A 210 18.07 3.56 -8.19
N ASN A 211 18.52 3.81 -6.96
CA ASN A 211 17.94 4.80 -6.05
C ASN A 211 18.50 6.22 -6.22
N TYR A 212 19.60 6.36 -6.98
CA TYR A 212 20.29 7.64 -7.21
C TYR A 212 20.29 8.09 -8.67
N ASP A 213 19.64 7.34 -9.57
CA ASP A 213 19.52 7.73 -10.96
C ASP A 213 18.42 8.81 -11.09
N ASP A 214 18.81 10.01 -11.53
CA ASP A 214 17.89 11.12 -11.76
C ASP A 214 16.81 10.76 -12.78
N ASP A 215 17.12 9.97 -13.78
CA ASP A 215 16.15 9.51 -14.79
C ASP A 215 15.12 8.55 -14.19
N ARG A 216 15.52 7.71 -13.24
CA ARG A 216 14.57 6.86 -12.52
C ARG A 216 13.63 7.64 -11.63
N ASN A 217 14.15 8.56 -10.82
CA ASN A 217 13.32 9.41 -9.97
C ASN A 217 12.30 10.20 -10.81
N ALA A 218 12.74 10.68 -11.96
CA ALA A 218 11.88 11.31 -12.94
C ALA A 218 10.82 10.36 -13.48
N ASN A 219 11.18 9.15 -13.84
CA ASN A 219 10.24 8.13 -14.33
C ASN A 219 9.25 7.71 -13.25
N ILE A 220 9.65 7.59 -11.98
CA ILE A 220 8.75 7.34 -10.86
C ILE A 220 7.74 8.49 -10.71
N GLN A 221 8.19 9.73 -10.79
CA GLN A 221 7.31 10.90 -10.70
C GLN A 221 6.33 10.98 -11.88
N ILE A 222 6.81 10.75 -13.11
CA ILE A 222 5.98 10.71 -14.32
C ILE A 222 4.91 9.62 -14.20
N ASN A 223 5.33 8.39 -13.87
CA ASN A 223 4.42 7.25 -13.71
C ASN A 223 3.42 7.50 -12.58
N GLY A 224 3.87 8.01 -11.44
CA GLY A 224 3.02 8.32 -10.30
C GLY A 224 1.95 9.35 -10.64
N LEU A 225 2.32 10.47 -11.26
CA LEU A 225 1.37 11.52 -11.65
C LEU A 225 0.38 11.03 -12.71
N ALA A 226 0.83 10.27 -13.72
CA ALA A 226 -0.02 9.71 -14.75
C ALA A 226 -1.02 8.68 -14.17
N SER A 227 -0.54 7.75 -13.35
CA SER A 227 -1.38 6.77 -12.67
C SER A 227 -2.44 7.43 -11.80
N LEU A 228 -2.04 8.40 -10.96
CA LEU A 228 -2.95 9.12 -10.09
C LEU A 228 -4.05 9.84 -10.87
N LYS A 229 -3.70 10.51 -11.99
CA LYS A 229 -4.68 11.15 -12.87
C LYS A 229 -5.66 10.14 -13.45
N VAL A 230 -5.15 9.07 -14.05
CA VAL A 230 -5.99 8.05 -14.71
C VAL A 230 -6.92 7.40 -13.69
N MET A 231 -6.42 6.99 -12.54
CA MET A 231 -7.24 6.36 -11.50
C MET A 231 -8.30 7.31 -10.95
N LYS A 232 -7.96 8.57 -10.64
CA LYS A 232 -8.96 9.54 -10.19
C LYS A 232 -10.02 9.81 -11.25
N MET A 233 -9.66 9.90 -12.53
CA MET A 233 -10.62 10.06 -13.63
C MET A 233 -11.57 8.86 -13.78
N GLN A 234 -11.16 7.68 -13.35
CA GLN A 234 -12.00 6.47 -13.39
C GLN A 234 -12.83 6.28 -12.10
N LEU A 235 -12.27 6.63 -10.95
CA LEU A 235 -12.87 6.36 -9.64
C LEU A 235 -13.80 7.49 -9.16
N TYR A 236 -13.52 8.74 -9.50
CA TYR A 236 -14.31 9.89 -9.08
C TYR A 236 -15.52 10.10 -10.00
N PRO A 237 -16.61 10.75 -9.49
CA PRO A 237 -17.70 11.19 -10.34
C PRO A 237 -17.22 12.14 -11.47
N ILE A 238 -17.79 11.99 -12.66
CA ILE A 238 -17.36 12.72 -13.87
C ILE A 238 -17.38 14.24 -13.67
N VAL A 239 -18.27 14.75 -12.86
CA VAL A 239 -18.38 16.18 -12.54
C VAL A 239 -17.07 16.77 -11.98
N PHE A 240 -16.21 15.96 -11.37
CA PHE A 240 -14.90 16.40 -10.85
C PHE A 240 -13.76 16.30 -11.86
N ALA A 241 -14.00 15.82 -13.07
CA ALA A 241 -12.96 15.67 -14.09
C ALA A 241 -12.19 16.96 -14.41
N PRO A 242 -12.84 18.16 -14.50
CA PRO A 242 -12.11 19.41 -14.71
C PRO A 242 -11.15 19.73 -13.56
N ILE A 243 -11.58 19.54 -12.31
CA ILE A 243 -10.77 19.80 -11.10
C ILE A 243 -9.58 18.83 -11.05
N ILE A 244 -9.81 17.54 -11.30
CA ILE A 244 -8.74 16.53 -11.36
C ILE A 244 -7.72 16.89 -12.43
N SER A 245 -8.18 17.33 -13.60
CA SER A 245 -7.29 17.74 -14.70
C SER A 245 -6.47 18.98 -14.34
N LEU A 246 -7.09 19.97 -13.66
CA LEU A 246 -6.40 21.16 -13.20
C LEU A 246 -5.34 20.80 -12.13
N ALA A 247 -5.72 20.00 -11.14
CA ALA A 247 -4.81 19.55 -10.07
C ALA A 247 -3.62 18.78 -10.65
N TYR A 248 -3.83 17.93 -11.65
CA TYR A 248 -2.75 17.25 -12.36
C TYR A 248 -1.79 18.25 -13.03
N ARG A 249 -2.32 19.22 -13.79
CA ARG A 249 -1.49 20.23 -14.48
C ARG A 249 -0.66 21.06 -13.50
N ILE A 250 -1.24 21.45 -12.36
CA ILE A 250 -0.52 22.20 -11.32
C ILE A 250 0.64 21.35 -10.77
N ARG A 251 0.39 20.06 -10.48
CA ARG A 251 1.45 19.17 -9.98
C ARG A 251 2.52 18.89 -11.05
N ALA A 252 2.09 18.63 -12.30
CA ALA A 252 3.02 18.40 -13.39
C ALA A 252 3.99 19.58 -13.55
N LYS A 253 3.46 20.80 -13.64
CA LYS A 253 4.27 22.03 -13.74
C LYS A 253 5.17 22.27 -12.53
N LYS A 254 4.77 21.81 -11.33
CA LYS A 254 5.56 21.97 -10.12
C LYS A 254 6.73 21.00 -10.03
N TYR A 255 6.57 19.77 -10.53
CA TYR A 255 7.49 18.66 -10.28
C TYR A 255 8.21 18.15 -11.53
N LEU A 256 7.74 18.49 -12.73
CA LEU A 256 8.29 17.99 -13.98
C LEU A 256 8.87 19.14 -14.84
N SER A 257 9.91 18.84 -15.60
CA SER A 257 10.33 19.71 -16.71
C SER A 257 9.32 19.65 -17.85
N PRO A 258 9.30 20.62 -18.79
CA PRO A 258 8.37 20.62 -19.93
C PRO A 258 8.39 19.32 -20.74
N GLU A 259 9.58 18.76 -21.00
CA GLU A 259 9.75 17.48 -21.70
C GLU A 259 9.13 16.31 -20.93
N ARG A 260 9.35 16.27 -19.61
CA ARG A 260 8.80 15.25 -18.71
C ARG A 260 7.28 15.40 -18.56
N GLU A 261 6.74 16.62 -18.63
CA GLU A 261 5.29 16.86 -18.65
C GLU A 261 4.66 16.25 -19.91
N GLU A 262 5.28 16.44 -21.09
CA GLU A 262 4.82 15.81 -22.35
C GLU A 262 4.84 14.28 -22.27
N ASN A 263 5.88 13.71 -21.69
CA ASN A 263 5.98 12.26 -21.49
C ASN A 263 4.89 11.74 -20.52
N ALA A 264 4.59 12.47 -19.45
CA ALA A 264 3.51 12.14 -18.55
C ALA A 264 2.14 12.19 -19.25
N ASP A 265 1.90 13.16 -20.12
CA ASP A 265 0.65 13.26 -20.89
C ASP A 265 0.50 12.11 -21.89
N LYS A 266 1.57 11.73 -22.60
CA LYS A 266 1.59 10.54 -23.47
C LYS A 266 1.28 9.28 -22.68
N LEU A 267 1.87 9.12 -21.49
CA LEU A 267 1.63 7.97 -20.61
C LEU A 267 0.18 7.93 -20.11
N VAL A 268 -0.42 9.08 -19.76
CA VAL A 268 -1.85 9.17 -19.41
C VAL A 268 -2.74 8.66 -20.55
N GLN A 269 -2.43 9.01 -21.82
CA GLN A 269 -3.23 8.52 -22.96
C GLN A 269 -3.08 7.00 -23.14
N THR A 270 -1.87 6.48 -22.96
CA THR A 270 -1.59 5.03 -23.04
C THR A 270 -2.33 4.28 -21.94
N MET A 271 -2.20 4.73 -20.68
CA MET A 271 -2.84 4.09 -19.52
C MET A 271 -4.37 4.10 -19.64
N LYS A 272 -4.99 5.16 -20.17
CA LYS A 272 -6.44 5.19 -20.39
C LYS A 272 -6.93 4.13 -21.35
N LYS A 273 -6.10 3.70 -22.32
CA LYS A 273 -6.44 2.65 -23.28
C LYS A 273 -6.24 1.24 -22.68
N GLN A 274 -5.27 1.09 -21.78
CA GLN A 274 -4.88 -0.20 -21.23
C GLN A 274 -5.66 -0.62 -19.99
N HIS A 275 -6.13 0.34 -19.19
CA HIS A 275 -6.75 0.10 -17.89
C HIS A 275 -8.12 0.78 -17.82
N SER A 276 -9.18 0.02 -18.09
CA SER A 276 -10.55 0.44 -17.78
C SER A 276 -10.99 -0.19 -16.46
N TYR A 277 -11.23 0.64 -15.45
CA TYR A 277 -11.89 0.19 -14.22
C TYR A 277 -13.37 -0.07 -14.50
N VAL A 278 -13.82 -1.29 -14.25
CA VAL A 278 -15.20 -1.74 -14.51
C VAL A 278 -16.12 -1.53 -13.29
N GLY A 279 -15.59 -1.04 -12.18
CA GLY A 279 -16.35 -0.85 -10.95
C GLY A 279 -17.14 0.47 -10.90
N ARG A 280 -17.96 0.59 -9.86
CA ARG A 280 -18.73 1.81 -9.57
C ARG A 280 -17.82 2.96 -9.15
N ARG A 281 -18.03 4.16 -9.70
CA ARG A 281 -17.42 5.40 -9.19
C ARG A 281 -17.91 5.70 -7.79
N ILE A 282 -17.06 6.33 -6.96
CA ILE A 282 -17.46 6.79 -5.64
C ILE A 282 -18.56 7.84 -5.73
N ARG A 283 -19.35 8.01 -4.68
CA ARG A 283 -20.43 8.97 -4.59
C ARG A 283 -19.90 10.41 -4.49
N ILE A 284 -20.68 11.38 -4.96
CA ILE A 284 -20.38 12.82 -4.79
C ILE A 284 -20.25 13.16 -3.31
N SER A 285 -21.14 12.63 -2.46
CA SER A 285 -21.10 12.82 -1.00
C SER A 285 -19.79 12.35 -0.38
N THR A 286 -19.21 11.27 -0.91
CA THR A 286 -17.91 10.77 -0.49
C THR A 286 -16.80 11.76 -0.81
N VAL A 287 -16.79 12.32 -2.03
CA VAL A 287 -15.81 13.36 -2.41
C VAL A 287 -15.94 14.57 -1.50
N LEU A 288 -17.16 15.03 -1.21
CA LEU A 288 -17.40 16.16 -0.30
C LEU A 288 -16.92 15.86 1.13
N LYS A 289 -17.16 14.65 1.64
CA LYS A 289 -16.64 14.18 2.94
C LYS A 289 -15.11 14.18 2.96
N LEU A 290 -14.48 13.71 1.89
CA LEU A 290 -13.02 13.72 1.75
C LEU A 290 -12.47 15.15 1.70
N CYS A 291 -13.09 16.05 0.92
CA CYS A 291 -12.70 17.46 0.87
C CYS A 291 -12.82 18.14 2.25
N ARG A 292 -13.87 17.82 3.02
CA ARG A 292 -14.04 18.36 4.38
C ARG A 292 -12.91 17.94 5.31
N ASN A 293 -12.43 16.71 5.21
CA ASN A 293 -11.42 16.16 6.12
C ASN A 293 -9.98 16.46 5.67
N PHE A 294 -9.74 16.57 4.37
CA PHE A 294 -8.39 16.59 3.78
C PHE A 294 -8.17 17.76 2.81
N GLY A 295 -9.18 18.64 2.64
CA GLY A 295 -9.10 19.76 1.70
C GLY A 295 -9.04 19.33 0.24
N LEU A 296 -8.52 20.22 -0.61
CA LEU A 296 -8.43 20.00 -2.06
C LEU A 296 -7.29 19.04 -2.47
N THR A 297 -6.49 18.57 -1.53
CA THR A 297 -5.42 17.59 -1.78
C THR A 297 -5.95 16.24 -2.30
N VAL A 298 -7.23 15.98 -2.08
CA VAL A 298 -7.94 14.79 -2.58
C VAL A 298 -8.09 14.75 -4.11
N PHE A 299 -7.89 15.86 -4.82
CA PHE A 299 -7.93 15.96 -6.28
C PHE A 299 -6.57 15.80 -6.97
#